data_8c02e7b3a81000aa605fbcf06fcb63da
#
_entry.id   8c02e7b3a81000aa605fbcf06fcb63da
#
_cell.length_a   1.000
_cell.length_b   1.000
_cell.length_c   1.000
_cell.angle_alpha   90.00
_cell.angle_beta   90.00
_cell.angle_gamma   90.00
#
_symmetry.space_group_name_H-M   'P 1'
#
loop_
_entity.id
_entity.type
_entity.pdbx_description
1 polymer ?
#
loop_
_entity_poly.entity_id
_entity_poly.type
_entity_poly.pdbx_seq_one_letter_code
_entity_poly.pdbx_strand_id
1 'polypeptide(L)'
;MKLLKIASADCPVCESLAEIDLAVAKENNLEFECIDLDLFAQTQGSVRDYVVSYHVNSQDGMIDIPIYVIVDGDSAKASATIKDESDLNNLLAAWALYNKSKSEEPTE
;
A
#
# COMPACT_ATOMS: atom_id res chain seq x y z
N MET A 1 10.27 7.55 0.24
CA MET A 1 9.06 6.77 0.48
C MET A 1 8.56 6.10 -0.78
N LYS A 2 7.85 5.03 -0.63
CA LYS A 2 7.45 4.18 -1.74
C LYS A 2 6.00 3.73 -1.58
N LEU A 3 5.27 3.65 -2.70
CA LEU A 3 3.96 3.04 -2.77
C LEU A 3 4.15 1.61 -3.29
N LEU A 4 3.92 0.63 -2.44
CA LEU A 4 4.06 -0.77 -2.78
C LEU A 4 2.68 -1.35 -3.09
N LYS A 5 2.53 -1.97 -4.25
CA LYS A 5 1.28 -2.64 -4.65
C LYS A 5 1.50 -4.15 -4.61
N ILE A 6 0.70 -4.83 -3.82
CA ILE A 6 0.72 -6.29 -3.74
C ILE A 6 -0.45 -6.80 -4.60
N ALA A 7 -0.13 -7.55 -5.65
CA ALA A 7 -1.09 -7.94 -6.67
C ALA A 7 -0.83 -9.38 -7.12
N SER A 8 -1.67 -9.89 -8.01
CA SER A 8 -1.43 -11.17 -8.66
C SER A 8 -1.76 -11.09 -10.14
N ALA A 9 -1.30 -12.08 -10.91
CA ALA A 9 -1.49 -12.10 -12.36
C ALA A 9 -2.97 -12.22 -12.77
N ASP A 10 -3.78 -12.85 -11.94
CA ASP A 10 -5.20 -13.10 -12.24
C ASP A 10 -6.13 -12.13 -11.51
N CYS A 11 -5.71 -10.89 -11.34
CA CYS A 11 -6.47 -9.90 -10.60
C CYS A 11 -6.98 -8.79 -11.53
N PRO A 12 -8.27 -8.82 -11.92
CA PRO A 12 -8.83 -7.77 -12.80
C PRO A 12 -8.75 -6.37 -12.19
N VAL A 13 -8.96 -6.25 -10.88
CA VAL A 13 -8.86 -4.96 -10.20
C VAL A 13 -7.43 -4.44 -10.24
N CYS A 14 -6.44 -5.32 -10.06
CA CYS A 14 -5.04 -4.95 -10.14
C CYS A 14 -4.71 -4.38 -11.53
N GLU A 15 -5.23 -5.01 -12.59
CA GLU A 15 -5.02 -4.55 -13.95
C GLU A 15 -5.71 -3.22 -14.23
N SER A 16 -6.93 -3.04 -13.73
CA SER A 16 -7.66 -1.80 -13.96
C SER A 16 -7.00 -0.60 -13.30
N LEU A 17 -6.27 -0.83 -12.21
CA LEU A 17 -5.55 0.24 -11.49
C LEU A 17 -4.14 0.48 -12.06
N ALA A 18 -3.62 -0.44 -12.86
CA ALA A 18 -2.24 -0.34 -13.36
C ALA A 18 -1.98 0.95 -14.15
N GLU A 19 -2.98 1.44 -14.87
CA GLU A 19 -2.84 2.66 -15.68
C GLU A 19 -2.66 3.91 -14.84
N ILE A 20 -3.19 3.94 -13.62
CA ILE A 20 -3.13 5.11 -12.77
C ILE A 20 -2.04 5.03 -11.70
N ASP A 21 -1.51 3.83 -11.42
CA ASP A 21 -0.58 3.61 -10.31
C ASP A 21 0.63 4.54 -10.34
N LEU A 22 1.31 4.60 -11.48
CA LEU A 22 2.51 5.42 -11.62
C LEU A 22 2.20 6.91 -11.51
N ALA A 23 1.10 7.35 -12.12
CA ALA A 23 0.70 8.74 -12.07
C ALA A 23 0.36 9.18 -10.65
N VAL A 24 -0.39 8.35 -9.94
CA VAL A 24 -0.79 8.64 -8.56
C VAL A 24 0.42 8.68 -7.63
N ALA A 25 1.34 7.73 -7.77
CA ALA A 25 2.56 7.71 -6.97
C ALA A 25 3.38 8.97 -7.21
N LYS A 26 3.54 9.35 -8.48
CA LYS A 26 4.30 10.55 -8.85
C LYS A 26 3.67 11.82 -8.29
N GLU A 27 2.35 11.93 -8.35
CA GLU A 27 1.63 13.09 -7.81
C GLU A 27 1.85 13.24 -6.30
N ASN A 28 2.12 12.15 -5.62
CA ASN A 28 2.32 12.14 -4.17
C ASN A 28 3.79 12.03 -3.76
N ASN A 29 4.71 12.20 -4.72
CA ASN A 29 6.16 12.13 -4.49
C ASN A 29 6.60 10.78 -3.91
N LEU A 30 5.97 9.71 -4.37
CA LEU A 30 6.28 8.35 -3.96
C LEU A 30 6.89 7.58 -5.13
N GLU A 31 7.87 6.75 -4.83
CA GLU A 31 8.32 5.73 -5.78
C GLU A 31 7.25 4.65 -5.86
N PHE A 32 7.19 3.93 -6.96
CA PHE A 32 6.20 2.87 -7.12
C PHE A 32 6.88 1.53 -7.36
N GLU A 33 6.38 0.51 -6.66
CA GLU A 33 6.82 -0.87 -6.87
C GLU A 33 5.61 -1.79 -6.81
N CYS A 34 5.54 -2.74 -7.74
CA CYS A 34 4.51 -3.77 -7.72
C CYS A 34 5.17 -5.12 -7.45
N ILE A 35 4.62 -5.89 -6.53
CA ILE A 35 5.14 -7.21 -6.19
C ILE A 35 4.01 -8.22 -6.25
N ASP A 36 4.30 -9.42 -6.77
CA ASP A 36 3.35 -10.52 -6.77
C ASP A 36 3.11 -11.01 -5.33
N LEU A 37 1.87 -11.38 -5.03
CA LEU A 37 1.49 -11.83 -3.70
C LEU A 37 2.33 -13.00 -3.22
N ASP A 38 2.58 -13.97 -4.10
CA ASP A 38 3.37 -15.14 -3.73
C ASP A 38 4.81 -14.78 -3.38
N LEU A 39 5.40 -13.87 -4.15
CA LEU A 39 6.74 -13.37 -3.84
C LEU A 39 6.74 -12.55 -2.55
N PHE A 40 5.71 -11.74 -2.35
CA PHE A 40 5.60 -10.96 -1.11
C PHE A 40 5.53 -11.86 0.12
N ALA A 41 4.77 -12.95 0.03
CA ALA A 41 4.61 -13.90 1.12
C ALA A 41 5.94 -14.58 1.50
N GLN A 42 6.87 -14.66 0.56
CA GLN A 42 8.19 -15.24 0.79
C GLN A 42 9.21 -14.25 1.35
N THR A 43 8.88 -12.95 1.34
CA THR A 43 9.78 -11.93 1.92
C THR A 43 9.75 -12.03 3.43
N GLN A 44 10.76 -11.42 4.07
CA GLN A 44 10.82 -11.33 5.52
C GLN A 44 11.04 -9.88 5.91
N GLY A 45 10.49 -9.50 7.04
CA GLY A 45 10.68 -8.15 7.55
C GLY A 45 9.40 -7.51 8.06
N SER A 46 9.55 -6.27 8.53
CA SER A 46 8.45 -5.55 9.19
C SER A 46 7.29 -5.21 8.26
N VAL A 47 7.57 -4.97 6.98
CA VAL A 47 6.50 -4.66 6.01
C VAL A 47 5.59 -5.87 5.82
N ARG A 48 6.18 -7.06 5.61
CA ARG A 48 5.39 -8.28 5.48
C ARG A 48 4.58 -8.56 6.74
N ASP A 49 5.20 -8.44 7.90
CA ASP A 49 4.54 -8.69 9.17
C ASP A 49 3.37 -7.72 9.39
N TYR A 50 3.55 -6.47 9.02
CA TYR A 50 2.51 -5.46 9.09
C TYR A 50 1.30 -5.84 8.22
N VAL A 51 1.54 -6.20 6.96
CA VAL A 51 0.48 -6.56 6.03
C VAL A 51 -0.26 -7.82 6.49
N VAL A 52 0.47 -8.84 6.90
CA VAL A 52 -0.12 -10.07 7.40
C VAL A 52 -1.01 -9.81 8.61
N SER A 53 -0.54 -8.98 9.54
CA SER A 53 -1.30 -8.67 10.75
C SER A 53 -2.62 -7.94 10.47
N TYR A 54 -2.62 -7.06 9.47
CA TYR A 54 -3.79 -6.22 9.21
C TYR A 54 -4.72 -6.74 8.14
N HIS A 55 -4.22 -7.57 7.21
CA HIS A 55 -4.99 -7.91 6.00
C HIS A 55 -5.30 -9.38 5.84
N VAL A 56 -4.56 -10.28 6.48
CA VAL A 56 -4.86 -11.71 6.40
C VAL A 56 -6.01 -12.03 7.35
N ASN A 57 -7.05 -12.67 6.81
CA ASN A 57 -8.19 -13.08 7.61
C ASN A 57 -7.76 -14.23 8.54
N SER A 58 -7.92 -14.06 9.84
CA SER A 58 -7.50 -15.05 10.84
C SER A 58 -8.31 -16.33 10.81
N GLN A 59 -9.51 -16.32 10.22
CA GLN A 59 -10.40 -17.47 10.18
C GLN A 59 -10.08 -18.39 8.99
N ASP A 60 -9.79 -17.84 7.84
CA ASP A 60 -9.57 -18.63 6.63
C ASP A 60 -8.18 -18.48 6.02
N GLY A 61 -7.35 -17.60 6.58
CA GLY A 61 -6.01 -17.34 6.08
C GLY A 61 -5.97 -16.64 4.73
N MET A 62 -7.10 -16.12 4.27
CA MET A 62 -7.20 -15.46 2.97
C MET A 62 -6.80 -14.00 3.07
N ILE A 63 -6.39 -13.45 1.94
CA ILE A 63 -6.04 -12.04 1.83
C ILE A 63 -6.65 -11.47 0.55
N ASP A 64 -7.28 -10.31 0.68
CA ASP A 64 -7.86 -9.61 -0.47
C ASP A 64 -6.82 -8.72 -1.12
N ILE A 65 -6.74 -8.75 -2.43
CA ILE A 65 -5.81 -7.94 -3.22
C ILE A 65 -6.58 -7.09 -4.23
N PRO A 66 -6.00 -5.99 -4.73
CA PRO A 66 -4.65 -5.49 -4.42
C PRO A 66 -4.60 -4.80 -3.06
N ILE A 67 -3.44 -4.87 -2.41
CA ILE A 67 -3.16 -4.11 -1.21
C ILE A 67 -2.09 -3.09 -1.56
N TYR A 68 -2.32 -1.83 -1.20
CA TYR A 68 -1.33 -0.78 -1.37
C TYR A 68 -0.77 -0.42 -0.01
N VAL A 69 0.54 -0.32 0.07
CA VAL A 69 1.26 -0.02 1.32
C VAL A 69 2.16 1.18 1.09
N ILE A 70 2.09 2.15 1.97
CA ILE A 70 3.04 3.27 1.97
C ILE A 70 4.20 2.87 2.85
N VAL A 71 5.38 2.77 2.26
CA VAL A 71 6.59 2.27 2.92
C VAL A 71 7.63 3.38 3.02
N ASP A 72 8.20 3.55 4.20
CA ASP A 72 9.32 4.46 4.44
C ASP A 72 10.51 3.62 4.91
N GLY A 73 11.51 3.47 4.05
CA GLY A 73 12.63 2.59 4.32
C GLY A 73 12.15 1.15 4.50
N ASP A 74 12.29 0.61 5.69
CA ASP A 74 11.89 -0.76 6.02
C ASP A 74 10.57 -0.83 6.80
N SER A 75 9.87 0.29 6.93
CA SER A 75 8.66 0.38 7.75
C SER A 75 7.43 0.68 6.92
N ALA A 76 6.37 -0.09 7.15
CA ALA A 76 5.06 0.21 6.59
C ALA A 76 4.39 1.30 7.43
N LYS A 77 3.88 2.34 6.77
CA LYS A 77 3.25 3.47 7.46
C LYS A 77 1.73 3.46 7.34
N ALA A 78 1.20 3.00 6.23
CA ALA A 78 -0.24 2.90 6.00
C ALA A 78 -0.49 1.85 4.94
N SER A 79 -1.66 1.23 4.99
CA SER A 79 -2.06 0.26 3.97
C SER A 79 -3.57 0.17 3.87
N ALA A 80 -4.04 -0.28 2.71
CA ALA A 80 -5.45 -0.54 2.49
C ALA A 80 -5.63 -1.51 1.33
N THR A 81 -6.73 -2.26 1.37
CA THR A 81 -7.19 -3.02 0.22
C THR A 81 -7.90 -2.03 -0.70
N ILE A 82 -7.47 -1.96 -1.94
CA ILE A 82 -7.95 -0.97 -2.91
C ILE A 82 -8.78 -1.69 -3.97
N LYS A 83 -10.03 -1.27 -4.14
CA LYS A 83 -10.93 -1.85 -5.12
C LYS A 83 -11.11 -0.97 -6.34
N ASP A 84 -10.90 0.34 -6.19
CA ASP A 84 -11.04 1.30 -7.27
C ASP A 84 -10.15 2.53 -7.01
N GLU A 85 -10.15 3.43 -7.99
CA GLU A 85 -9.37 4.67 -7.89
C GLU A 85 -9.75 5.51 -6.67
N SER A 86 -11.03 5.52 -6.31
CA SER A 86 -11.50 6.28 -5.14
C SER A 86 -10.86 5.79 -3.85
N ASP A 87 -10.77 4.46 -3.67
CA ASP A 87 -10.11 3.87 -2.51
C ASP A 87 -8.64 4.28 -2.44
N LEU A 88 -7.95 4.25 -3.58
CA LEU A 88 -6.55 4.63 -3.65
C LEU A 88 -6.36 6.10 -3.29
N ASN A 89 -7.21 6.98 -3.84
CA ASN A 89 -7.17 8.40 -3.52
C ASN A 89 -7.43 8.64 -2.04
N ASN A 90 -8.34 7.89 -1.43
CA ASN A 90 -8.65 8.00 -0.01
C ASN A 90 -7.45 7.61 0.86
N LEU A 91 -6.76 6.53 0.49
CA LEU A 91 -5.55 6.11 1.22
C LEU A 91 -4.48 7.20 1.17
N LEU A 92 -4.25 7.74 -0.03
CA LEU A 92 -3.20 8.76 -0.21
C LEU A 92 -3.58 10.08 0.44
N ALA A 93 -4.85 10.45 0.40
CA ALA A 93 -5.33 11.66 1.08
C ALA A 93 -5.17 11.54 2.60
N ALA A 94 -5.52 10.39 3.17
CA ALA A 94 -5.33 10.15 4.59
C ALA A 94 -3.85 10.20 4.98
N TRP A 95 -2.99 9.60 4.16
CA TRP A 95 -1.56 9.65 4.36
C TRP A 95 -1.02 11.09 4.29
N ALA A 96 -1.47 11.86 3.30
CA ALA A 96 -1.03 13.24 3.13
C ALA A 96 -1.41 14.11 4.34
N LEU A 97 -2.62 13.93 4.87
CA LEU A 97 -3.06 14.62 6.07
C LEU A 97 -2.23 14.25 7.29
N TYR A 98 -1.98 12.97 7.47
CA TYR A 98 -1.15 12.48 8.57
C TYR A 98 0.26 13.06 8.49
N ASN A 99 0.86 13.00 7.31
CA ASN A 99 2.22 13.47 7.08
C ASN A 99 2.31 14.99 7.27
N LYS A 100 1.32 15.74 6.80
CA LYS A 100 1.26 17.19 6.99
C LYS A 100 1.12 17.55 8.47
N SER A 101 0.21 16.87 9.16
CA SER A 101 -0.01 17.09 10.60
C SER A 101 1.27 16.84 11.40
N LYS A 102 1.97 15.76 11.06
CA LYS A 102 3.23 15.42 11.72
C LYS A 102 4.32 16.45 11.47
N SER A 103 4.41 16.99 10.23
CA SER A 103 5.42 17.97 9.89
C SER A 103 5.10 19.36 10.48
N GLU A 104 3.84 19.61 10.84
CA GLU A 104 3.41 20.85 11.46
C GLU A 104 3.49 20.81 12.99
N GLU A 105 3.77 19.65 13.58
CA GLU A 105 3.95 19.56 15.02
C GLU A 105 5.12 20.43 15.46
N PRO A 106 4.93 21.25 16.51
CA PRO A 106 6.01 22.06 17.02
C PRO A 106 7.10 21.15 17.58
N THR A 107 8.27 21.28 17.03
CA THR A 107 9.46 20.60 17.55
C THR A 107 10.00 21.42 18.70
N GLU A 108 9.79 20.95 19.85
CA GLU A 108 10.29 21.66 21.03
C GLU A 108 11.41 20.94 21.69
#